data_f85d2b9cfc455ccad0b1651d66c7decb
#
_entry.id   f85d2b9cfc455ccad0b1651d66c7decb
#
_cell.length_a   1.000
_cell.length_b   1.000
_cell.length_c   1.000
_cell.angle_alpha   90.00
_cell.angle_beta   90.00
_cell.angle_gamma   90.00
#
_symmetry.space_group_name_H-M   'P 1'
#
loop_
_entity.id
_entity.type
_entity.pdbx_description
1 polymer ?
#
loop_
_entity_poly.entity_id
_entity_poly.type
_entity_poly.pdbx_seq_one_letter_code
_entity_poly.pdbx_strand_id
1 'polypeptide(L)'
;GHPPTSKKKLFEQINHDRLQGHHSLEILYHVGEMWENVALHSAARWCLEATEIGVRRLGHALALGMAPEALCGRTINEPIRETQAHLTWLRAWQNELSEGDYTTKDYEWLSQRIEANTNNESVAWHYDEDLVEHTRRFQSAALSVIKLKNPIIESCPTSNIRIGALGKPSFHPLQRFLEHGLHVTIATDDPGIFDINLEHEENLIKRQFKINDEDLKKAEKLSASLFKIEPK
;
A
#
# COMPACT_ATOMS: atom_id res chain seq x y z
N GLY A 1 -4.32 -11.13 -6.54
CA GLY A 1 -5.25 -10.50 -5.61
C GLY A 1 -6.48 -9.96 -6.31
N HIS A 2 -7.44 -9.53 -5.54
CA HIS A 2 -8.64 -8.87 -6.07
C HIS A 2 -8.67 -7.42 -5.60
N PRO A 3 -9.13 -6.46 -6.43
CA PRO A 3 -9.23 -5.07 -6.01
C PRO A 3 -10.17 -4.93 -4.81
N PRO A 4 -9.89 -4.02 -3.86
CA PRO A 4 -10.71 -3.81 -2.65
C PRO A 4 -12.17 -3.54 -2.95
N THR A 5 -12.45 -2.83 -4.04
CA THR A 5 -13.81 -2.53 -4.51
C THR A 5 -14.68 -3.77 -4.74
N SER A 6 -14.08 -4.94 -4.99
CA SER A 6 -14.80 -6.21 -5.10
C SER A 6 -15.46 -6.64 -3.77
N LYS A 7 -15.03 -6.09 -2.64
CA LYS A 7 -15.54 -6.34 -1.29
C LYS A 7 -16.37 -5.18 -0.72
N LYS A 8 -16.63 -4.15 -1.52
CA LYS A 8 -17.29 -2.92 -1.08
C LYS A 8 -18.60 -3.18 -0.30
N LYS A 9 -19.48 -4.03 -0.82
CA LYS A 9 -20.76 -4.34 -0.14
C LYS A 9 -20.59 -4.96 1.25
N LEU A 10 -19.59 -5.85 1.42
CA LEU A 10 -19.29 -6.44 2.72
C LEU A 10 -18.82 -5.36 3.71
N PHE A 11 -17.93 -4.48 3.28
CA PHE A 11 -17.41 -3.42 4.15
C PHE A 11 -18.47 -2.36 4.46
N GLU A 12 -19.35 -2.02 3.51
CA GLU A 12 -20.49 -1.14 3.76
C GLU A 12 -21.41 -1.72 4.83
N GLN A 13 -21.67 -3.05 4.80
CA GLN A 13 -22.47 -3.71 5.83
C GLN A 13 -21.80 -3.66 7.20
N ILE A 14 -20.50 -3.98 7.29
CA ILE A 14 -19.75 -3.92 8.56
C ILE A 14 -19.76 -2.49 9.14
N ASN A 15 -19.56 -1.48 8.29
CA ASN A 15 -19.59 -0.08 8.72
C ASN A 15 -21.02 0.34 9.15
N HIS A 16 -22.05 -0.12 8.46
CA HIS A 16 -23.44 0.12 8.85
C HIS A 16 -23.73 -0.47 10.25
N ASP A 17 -23.38 -1.73 10.47
CA ASP A 17 -23.58 -2.41 11.75
C ASP A 17 -22.84 -1.69 12.90
N ARG A 18 -21.65 -1.17 12.63
CA ARG A 18 -20.89 -0.33 13.58
C ARG A 18 -21.65 0.95 13.94
N LEU A 19 -22.23 1.65 12.96
CA LEU A 19 -23.00 2.86 13.19
C LEU A 19 -24.29 2.60 13.99
N GLN A 20 -24.85 1.40 13.90
CA GLN A 20 -26.02 0.97 14.69
C GLN A 20 -25.66 0.55 16.13
N GLY A 21 -24.38 0.65 16.53
CA GLY A 21 -23.94 0.28 17.87
C GLY A 21 -23.83 -1.24 18.10
N HIS A 22 -23.89 -2.03 17.05
CA HIS A 22 -23.57 -3.45 17.13
C HIS A 22 -22.07 -3.64 17.33
N HIS A 23 -21.67 -4.77 17.94
CA HIS A 23 -20.25 -5.13 18.02
C HIS A 23 -19.66 -5.23 16.63
N SER A 24 -18.83 -4.25 16.26
CA SER A 24 -18.20 -4.21 14.95
C SER A 24 -16.87 -4.95 14.98
N LEU A 25 -16.66 -5.77 13.96
CA LEU A 25 -15.32 -6.28 13.65
C LEU A 25 -14.46 -5.14 13.10
N GLU A 26 -13.21 -5.04 13.57
CA GLU A 26 -12.21 -4.23 12.90
C GLU A 26 -11.72 -4.94 11.64
N ILE A 27 -11.57 -4.17 10.55
CA ILE A 27 -11.19 -4.73 9.26
C ILE A 27 -9.69 -4.54 9.07
N LEU A 28 -8.97 -5.65 9.03
CA LEU A 28 -7.63 -5.75 8.46
C LEU A 28 -7.75 -6.24 7.01
N TYR A 29 -7.07 -5.60 6.09
CA TYR A 29 -7.06 -5.99 4.69
C TYR A 29 -5.63 -6.03 4.16
N HIS A 30 -5.18 -7.23 3.73
CA HIS A 30 -3.89 -7.39 3.04
C HIS A 30 -3.99 -6.80 1.64
N VAL A 31 -3.17 -5.80 1.34
CA VAL A 31 -3.23 -5.06 0.08
C VAL A 31 -1.86 -4.52 -0.32
N GLY A 32 -1.60 -4.48 -1.63
CA GLY A 32 -0.37 -3.93 -2.17
C GLY A 32 0.89 -4.75 -1.83
N GLU A 33 0.75 -6.00 -1.42
CA GLU A 33 1.86 -6.91 -1.13
C GLU A 33 2.41 -7.58 -2.40
N MET A 34 1.52 -7.92 -3.33
CA MET A 34 1.81 -8.64 -4.56
C MET A 34 1.41 -7.80 -5.77
N TRP A 35 2.28 -7.76 -6.79
CA TRP A 35 2.09 -6.99 -8.03
C TRP A 35 2.51 -7.76 -9.30
N GLU A 36 2.47 -9.08 -9.29
CA GLU A 36 2.91 -9.89 -10.43
C GLU A 36 2.12 -9.63 -11.72
N ASN A 37 0.81 -9.32 -11.58
CA ASN A 37 -0.11 -9.06 -12.68
C ASN A 37 -0.81 -7.69 -12.56
N VAL A 38 -0.24 -6.78 -11.79
CA VAL A 38 -0.78 -5.45 -11.55
C VAL A 38 0.40 -4.49 -11.45
N ALA A 39 0.37 -3.41 -12.21
CA ALA A 39 1.43 -2.39 -12.14
C ALA A 39 1.52 -1.80 -10.73
N LEU A 40 2.71 -1.41 -10.31
CA LEU A 40 2.95 -0.94 -8.94
C LEU A 40 2.10 0.28 -8.57
N HIS A 41 1.87 1.19 -9.52
CA HIS A 41 0.97 2.33 -9.32
C HIS A 41 -0.50 1.90 -9.13
N SER A 42 -0.97 0.87 -9.85
CA SER A 42 -2.32 0.32 -9.64
C SER A 42 -2.44 -0.43 -8.31
N ALA A 43 -1.41 -1.16 -7.91
CA ALA A 43 -1.38 -1.82 -6.60
C ALA A 43 -1.33 -0.79 -5.44
N ALA A 44 -0.64 0.34 -5.62
CA ALA A 44 -0.65 1.45 -4.67
C ALA A 44 -2.03 2.12 -4.57
N ARG A 45 -2.74 2.31 -5.71
CA ARG A 45 -4.14 2.77 -5.71
C ARG A 45 -5.04 1.85 -4.88
N TRP A 46 -4.85 0.53 -4.93
CA TRP A 46 -5.64 -0.39 -4.13
C TRP A 46 -5.51 -0.14 -2.62
N CYS A 47 -4.35 0.33 -2.15
CA CYS A 47 -4.19 0.72 -0.75
C CYS A 47 -5.11 1.92 -0.40
N LEU A 48 -5.25 2.88 -1.30
CA LEU A 48 -6.15 4.02 -1.13
C LEU A 48 -7.62 3.58 -1.18
N GLU A 49 -8.02 2.81 -2.19
CA GLU A 49 -9.37 2.26 -2.31
C GLU A 49 -9.78 1.44 -1.07
N ALA A 50 -8.85 0.70 -0.46
CA ALA A 50 -9.13 -0.01 0.77
C ALA A 50 -9.53 0.95 1.90
N THR A 51 -8.87 2.10 2.02
CA THR A 51 -9.26 3.11 3.03
C THR A 51 -10.59 3.80 2.70
N GLU A 52 -10.90 4.00 1.42
CA GLU A 52 -12.17 4.59 0.98
C GLU A 52 -13.37 3.75 1.36
N ILE A 53 -13.24 2.43 1.32
CA ILE A 53 -14.30 1.49 1.72
C ILE A 53 -14.32 1.21 3.23
N GLY A 54 -13.51 1.93 4.02
CA GLY A 54 -13.55 1.91 5.47
C GLY A 54 -12.58 0.95 6.15
N VAL A 55 -11.59 0.42 5.43
CA VAL A 55 -10.49 -0.35 6.03
C VAL A 55 -9.62 0.58 6.85
N ARG A 56 -9.39 0.24 8.11
CA ARG A 56 -8.59 1.03 9.05
C ARG A 56 -7.19 0.47 9.28
N ARG A 57 -6.95 -0.80 8.93
CA ARG A 57 -5.66 -1.47 9.06
C ARG A 57 -5.30 -2.16 7.76
N LEU A 58 -4.19 -1.72 7.15
CA LEU A 58 -3.66 -2.24 5.90
C LEU A 58 -2.53 -3.21 6.21
N GLY A 59 -2.67 -4.46 5.80
CA GLY A 59 -1.56 -5.42 5.85
C GLY A 59 -0.58 -5.14 4.73
N HIS A 60 0.71 -5.05 5.07
CA HIS A 60 1.87 -4.83 4.22
C HIS A 60 1.92 -3.48 3.50
N ALA A 61 0.95 -3.18 2.63
CA ALA A 61 0.87 -1.96 1.82
C ALA A 61 2.17 -1.62 1.06
N LEU A 62 2.98 -2.62 0.66
CA LEU A 62 4.30 -2.43 0.06
C LEU A 62 4.26 -1.53 -1.17
N ALA A 63 3.30 -1.77 -2.06
CA ALA A 63 3.16 -1.01 -3.30
C ALA A 63 3.02 0.50 -3.08
N LEU A 64 2.50 0.91 -1.92
CA LEU A 64 2.29 2.32 -1.59
C LEU A 64 3.60 3.10 -1.42
N GLY A 65 4.70 2.43 -1.08
CA GLY A 65 5.93 3.14 -0.77
C GLY A 65 7.25 2.43 -1.08
N MET A 66 7.22 1.19 -1.58
CA MET A 66 8.46 0.51 -1.97
C MET A 66 9.17 1.26 -3.10
N ALA A 67 10.48 1.16 -3.14
CA ALA A 67 11.27 1.78 -4.19
C ALA A 67 10.93 1.14 -5.55
N PRO A 68 10.41 1.90 -6.54
CA PRO A 68 10.05 1.35 -7.86
C PRO A 68 11.25 0.78 -8.62
N GLU A 69 12.45 1.17 -8.25
CA GLU A 69 13.73 0.65 -8.77
C GLU A 69 13.89 -0.85 -8.56
N ALA A 70 13.20 -1.44 -7.60
CA ALA A 70 13.15 -2.89 -7.42
C ALA A 70 12.60 -3.62 -8.65
N LEU A 71 11.89 -2.90 -9.52
CA LEU A 71 11.28 -3.42 -10.74
C LEU A 71 12.04 -3.04 -12.02
N CYS A 72 13.12 -2.26 -11.93
CA CYS A 72 13.88 -1.85 -13.12
C CYS A 72 14.19 -3.03 -14.05
N GLY A 73 13.91 -2.84 -15.34
CA GLY A 73 14.09 -3.84 -16.39
C GLY A 73 13.04 -4.96 -16.42
N ARG A 74 12.09 -4.98 -15.47
CA ARG A 74 10.98 -5.93 -15.49
C ARG A 74 9.82 -5.39 -16.32
N THR A 75 9.03 -6.31 -16.87
CA THR A 75 7.75 -6.00 -17.53
C THR A 75 6.62 -6.69 -16.77
N ILE A 76 5.60 -5.91 -16.41
CA ILE A 76 4.37 -6.41 -15.78
C ILE A 76 3.25 -6.28 -16.79
N ASN A 77 2.57 -7.39 -17.09
CA ASN A 77 1.39 -7.40 -17.95
C ASN A 77 0.14 -7.24 -17.09
N GLU A 78 -0.41 -6.03 -17.10
CA GLU A 78 -1.61 -5.70 -16.35
C GLU A 78 -2.85 -5.83 -17.23
N PRO A 79 -3.94 -6.48 -16.76
CA PRO A 79 -5.19 -6.52 -17.50
C PRO A 79 -5.69 -5.12 -17.83
N ILE A 80 -6.13 -4.89 -19.08
CA ILE A 80 -6.60 -3.56 -19.53
C ILE A 80 -7.70 -2.98 -18.64
N ARG A 81 -8.59 -3.82 -18.12
CA ARG A 81 -9.64 -3.40 -17.18
C ARG A 81 -9.09 -2.75 -15.92
N GLU A 82 -7.95 -3.24 -15.41
CA GLU A 82 -7.31 -2.73 -14.21
C GLU A 82 -6.66 -1.37 -14.48
N THR A 83 -5.98 -1.26 -15.59
CA THR A 83 -5.40 0.00 -16.07
C THR A 83 -6.47 1.07 -16.31
N GLN A 84 -7.62 0.70 -16.91
CA GLN A 84 -8.76 1.59 -17.10
C GLN A 84 -9.40 2.00 -15.76
N ALA A 85 -9.50 1.07 -14.80
CA ALA A 85 -9.96 1.37 -13.46
C ALA A 85 -9.02 2.35 -12.76
N HIS A 86 -7.70 2.19 -12.93
CA HIS A 86 -6.71 3.14 -12.40
C HIS A 86 -6.90 4.55 -12.98
N LEU A 87 -7.08 4.68 -14.29
CA LEU A 87 -7.32 5.95 -14.94
C LEU A 87 -8.62 6.62 -14.47
N THR A 88 -9.68 5.82 -14.33
CA THR A 88 -10.97 6.31 -13.82
C THR A 88 -10.85 6.83 -12.39
N TRP A 89 -10.14 6.10 -11.54
CA TRP A 89 -9.89 6.49 -10.16
C TRP A 89 -9.05 7.78 -10.10
N LEU A 90 -7.98 7.90 -10.90
CA LEU A 90 -7.15 9.10 -11.00
C LEU A 90 -7.96 10.34 -11.38
N ARG A 91 -8.93 10.21 -12.30
CA ARG A 91 -9.83 11.33 -12.68
C ARG A 91 -10.65 11.82 -11.50
N ALA A 92 -11.13 10.91 -10.68
CA ALA A 92 -11.93 11.26 -9.49
C ALA A 92 -11.09 11.91 -8.37
N TRP A 93 -9.77 11.60 -8.30
CA TRP A 93 -8.87 12.04 -7.25
C TRP A 93 -7.81 13.05 -7.71
N GLN A 94 -8.01 13.65 -8.88
CA GLN A 94 -7.02 14.54 -9.49
C GLN A 94 -6.65 15.73 -8.59
N ASN A 95 -7.61 16.32 -7.90
CA ASN A 95 -7.39 17.48 -7.04
C ASN A 95 -6.54 17.11 -5.82
N GLU A 96 -6.91 16.02 -5.14
CA GLU A 96 -6.21 15.55 -3.93
C GLU A 96 -4.78 15.10 -4.25
N LEU A 97 -4.58 14.44 -5.38
CA LEU A 97 -3.26 13.99 -5.82
C LEU A 97 -2.35 15.14 -6.26
N SER A 98 -2.91 16.22 -6.80
CA SER A 98 -2.15 17.40 -7.23
C SER A 98 -1.51 18.16 -6.05
N GLU A 99 -2.07 18.04 -4.85
CA GLU A 99 -1.46 18.57 -3.62
C GLU A 99 -0.16 17.80 -3.25
N GLY A 100 0.03 16.60 -3.79
CA GLY A 100 1.17 15.70 -3.56
C GLY A 100 2.11 15.53 -4.75
N ASP A 101 2.28 16.54 -5.58
CA ASP A 101 3.20 16.55 -6.76
C ASP A 101 2.79 15.65 -7.94
N TYR A 102 1.59 15.07 -7.95
CA TYR A 102 1.07 14.31 -9.09
C TYR A 102 0.24 15.22 -9.99
N THR A 103 0.84 15.68 -11.07
CA THR A 103 0.34 16.78 -11.90
C THR A 103 -0.54 16.32 -13.06
N THR A 104 -1.18 17.28 -13.74
CA THR A 104 -1.91 17.03 -14.99
C THR A 104 -1.04 16.36 -16.04
N LYS A 105 0.27 16.66 -16.10
CA LYS A 105 1.21 16.02 -17.04
C LYS A 105 1.38 14.53 -16.76
N ASP A 106 1.39 14.13 -15.48
CA ASP A 106 1.47 12.72 -15.10
C ASP A 106 0.22 11.95 -15.53
N TYR A 107 -0.95 12.58 -15.37
CA TYR A 107 -2.22 12.05 -15.84
C TYR A 107 -2.25 11.91 -17.38
N GLU A 108 -1.82 12.93 -18.12
CA GLU A 108 -1.76 12.91 -19.58
C GLU A 108 -0.80 11.82 -20.08
N TRP A 109 0.36 11.70 -19.46
CA TRP A 109 1.36 10.68 -19.77
C TRP A 109 0.79 9.27 -19.62
N LEU A 110 0.06 9.01 -18.52
CA LEU A 110 -0.57 7.72 -18.28
C LEU A 110 -1.72 7.46 -19.28
N SER A 111 -2.58 8.47 -19.52
CA SER A 111 -3.70 8.38 -20.45
C SER A 111 -3.27 7.98 -21.85
N GLN A 112 -2.22 8.63 -22.38
CA GLN A 112 -1.68 8.34 -23.72
C GLN A 112 -1.19 6.87 -23.83
N ARG A 113 -0.52 6.37 -22.80
CA ARG A 113 -0.07 4.96 -22.77
C ARG A 113 -1.23 3.97 -22.72
N ILE A 114 -2.29 4.31 -22.03
CA ILE A 114 -3.49 3.49 -21.96
C ILE A 114 -4.24 3.51 -23.30
N GLU A 115 -4.43 4.69 -23.87
CA GLU A 115 -5.12 4.85 -25.15
C GLU A 115 -4.43 4.10 -26.28
N ALA A 116 -3.09 4.07 -26.30
CA ALA A 116 -2.31 3.29 -27.26
C ALA A 116 -2.53 1.77 -27.15
N ASN A 117 -3.12 1.29 -26.05
CA ASN A 117 -3.30 -0.14 -25.74
C ASN A 117 -4.76 -0.57 -25.58
N THR A 118 -5.74 0.28 -25.89
CA THR A 118 -7.18 0.02 -25.64
C THR A 118 -7.72 -1.22 -26.33
N ASN A 119 -7.12 -1.67 -27.40
CA ASN A 119 -7.52 -2.86 -28.16
C ASN A 119 -6.85 -4.17 -27.66
N ASN A 120 -5.99 -4.08 -26.65
CA ASN A 120 -5.26 -5.21 -26.11
C ASN A 120 -6.01 -5.77 -24.88
N GLU A 121 -5.82 -7.05 -24.57
CA GLU A 121 -6.31 -7.66 -23.33
C GLU A 121 -5.55 -7.18 -22.10
N SER A 122 -4.29 -6.77 -22.29
CA SER A 122 -3.40 -6.26 -21.24
C SER A 122 -2.49 -5.15 -21.74
N VAL A 123 -1.98 -4.35 -20.81
CA VAL A 123 -0.93 -3.36 -21.02
C VAL A 123 0.37 -3.90 -20.45
N ALA A 124 1.42 -3.87 -21.25
CA ALA A 124 2.77 -4.22 -20.82
C ALA A 124 3.47 -3.00 -20.21
N TRP A 125 3.64 -2.99 -18.91
CA TRP A 125 4.35 -1.96 -18.17
C TRP A 125 5.82 -2.36 -18.01
N HIS A 126 6.68 -1.84 -18.89
CA HIS A 126 8.12 -2.00 -18.78
C HIS A 126 8.69 -0.93 -17.86
N TYR A 127 9.34 -1.33 -16.75
CA TYR A 127 9.91 -0.42 -15.76
C TYR A 127 11.25 0.13 -16.24
N ASP A 128 11.16 1.10 -17.15
CA ASP A 128 12.22 2.02 -17.55
C ASP A 128 12.30 3.20 -16.55
N GLU A 129 13.20 4.14 -16.79
CA GLU A 129 13.39 5.32 -15.95
C GLU A 129 12.12 6.18 -15.86
N ASP A 130 11.37 6.33 -16.98
CA ASP A 130 10.15 7.13 -17.04
C ASP A 130 9.03 6.53 -16.17
N LEU A 131 8.79 5.21 -16.26
CA LEU A 131 7.77 4.54 -15.48
C LEU A 131 8.15 4.48 -13.99
N VAL A 132 9.43 4.28 -13.68
CA VAL A 132 9.95 4.33 -12.31
C VAL A 132 9.68 5.71 -11.69
N GLU A 133 10.01 6.78 -12.40
CA GLU A 133 9.80 8.15 -11.92
C GLU A 133 8.32 8.50 -11.81
N HIS A 134 7.50 8.12 -12.79
CA HIS A 134 6.05 8.28 -12.74
C HIS A 134 5.46 7.56 -11.52
N THR A 135 5.86 6.31 -11.29
CA THR A 135 5.41 5.52 -10.14
C THR A 135 5.81 6.17 -8.81
N ARG A 136 7.03 6.72 -8.72
CA ARG A 136 7.52 7.41 -7.52
C ARG A 136 6.70 8.65 -7.20
N ARG A 137 6.36 9.47 -8.22
CA ARG A 137 5.49 10.65 -8.04
C ARG A 137 4.10 10.25 -7.61
N PHE A 138 3.50 9.23 -8.25
CA PHE A 138 2.21 8.71 -7.83
C PHE A 138 2.22 8.23 -6.37
N GLN A 139 3.23 7.45 -5.97
CA GLN A 139 3.37 6.99 -4.59
C GLN A 139 3.51 8.16 -3.60
N SER A 140 4.25 9.21 -3.95
CA SER A 140 4.40 10.39 -3.07
C SER A 140 3.06 11.11 -2.84
N ALA A 141 2.30 11.31 -3.90
CA ALA A 141 0.95 11.86 -3.80
C ALA A 141 0.01 10.93 -3.02
N ALA A 142 0.06 9.62 -3.30
CA ALA A 142 -0.73 8.60 -2.60
C ALA A 142 -0.43 8.57 -1.09
N LEU A 143 0.83 8.72 -0.68
CA LEU A 143 1.23 8.79 0.72
C LEU A 143 0.66 10.05 1.41
N SER A 144 0.60 11.18 0.72
CA SER A 144 -0.02 12.40 1.24
C SER A 144 -1.53 12.23 1.43
N VAL A 145 -2.21 11.64 0.45
CA VAL A 145 -3.66 11.37 0.54
C VAL A 145 -3.97 10.35 1.64
N ILE A 146 -3.23 9.25 1.72
CA ILE A 146 -3.51 8.20 2.70
C ILE A 146 -3.27 8.67 4.14
N LYS A 147 -2.32 9.56 4.33
CA LYS A 147 -2.07 10.20 5.64
C LYS A 147 -3.33 10.89 6.18
N LEU A 148 -4.11 11.55 5.33
CA LEU A 148 -5.37 12.20 5.74
C LEU A 148 -6.42 11.20 6.19
N LYS A 149 -6.41 9.96 5.65
CA LYS A 149 -7.30 8.88 6.04
C LYS A 149 -6.83 8.18 7.33
N ASN A 150 -5.58 8.38 7.70
CA ASN A 150 -4.96 7.92 8.94
C ASN A 150 -5.14 6.41 9.24
N PRO A 151 -4.95 5.50 8.27
CA PRO A 151 -4.97 4.07 8.55
C PRO A 151 -3.72 3.67 9.33
N ILE A 152 -3.78 2.47 9.89
CA ILE A 152 -2.62 1.81 10.46
C ILE A 152 -2.04 0.86 9.42
N ILE A 153 -0.75 0.95 9.15
CA ILE A 153 -0.04 0.02 8.29
C ILE A 153 0.62 -1.05 9.16
N GLU A 154 0.28 -2.31 8.92
CA GLU A 154 0.96 -3.44 9.51
C GLU A 154 2.13 -3.85 8.62
N SER A 155 3.35 -3.62 9.10
CA SER A 155 4.58 -3.93 8.40
C SER A 155 5.18 -5.22 8.93
N CYS A 156 5.50 -6.15 8.00
CA CYS A 156 6.09 -7.45 8.29
C CYS A 156 7.42 -7.58 7.53
N PRO A 157 8.52 -6.93 8.01
CA PRO A 157 9.74 -6.77 7.23
C PRO A 157 10.36 -8.07 6.73
N THR A 158 10.46 -9.11 7.56
CA THR A 158 11.03 -10.40 7.16
C THR A 158 10.20 -11.06 6.06
N SER A 159 8.89 -11.13 6.23
CA SER A 159 7.97 -11.66 5.23
C SER A 159 8.11 -10.90 3.92
N ASN A 160 8.06 -9.58 3.97
CA ASN A 160 8.13 -8.71 2.80
C ASN A 160 9.45 -8.85 2.02
N ILE A 161 10.57 -9.06 2.69
CA ILE A 161 11.87 -9.29 2.05
C ILE A 161 11.91 -10.70 1.44
N ARG A 162 11.40 -11.71 2.14
CA ARG A 162 11.49 -13.11 1.71
C ARG A 162 10.49 -13.46 0.62
N ILE A 163 9.23 -13.01 0.73
CA ILE A 163 8.15 -13.32 -0.21
C ILE A 163 7.96 -12.19 -1.21
N GLY A 164 7.99 -10.95 -0.75
CA GLY A 164 7.57 -9.76 -1.49
C GLY A 164 8.48 -9.35 -2.66
N ALA A 165 9.42 -10.19 -3.07
CA ALA A 165 10.31 -9.94 -4.21
C ALA A 165 11.07 -8.59 -4.16
N LEU A 166 11.25 -8.00 -2.96
CA LEU A 166 11.92 -6.72 -2.80
C LEU A 166 13.42 -6.78 -3.14
N GLY A 167 14.02 -7.98 -3.07
CA GLY A 167 15.43 -8.21 -3.38
C GLY A 167 16.42 -7.58 -2.39
N LYS A 168 16.10 -6.43 -1.82
CA LYS A 168 16.96 -5.71 -0.86
C LYS A 168 16.12 -5.02 0.21
N PRO A 169 16.58 -4.97 1.48
CA PRO A 169 15.90 -4.22 2.54
C PRO A 169 15.73 -2.72 2.24
N SER A 170 16.68 -2.13 1.49
CA SER A 170 16.61 -0.72 1.09
C SER A 170 15.43 -0.36 0.15
N PHE A 171 14.78 -1.35 -0.42
CA PHE A 171 13.58 -1.16 -1.25
C PHE A 171 12.28 -1.19 -0.43
N HIS A 172 12.36 -1.61 0.84
CA HIS A 172 11.21 -1.71 1.73
C HIS A 172 10.68 -0.32 2.12
N PRO A 173 9.35 -0.11 2.14
CA PRO A 173 8.76 1.21 2.35
C PRO A 173 8.76 1.71 3.80
N LEU A 174 9.14 0.89 4.78
CA LEU A 174 8.98 1.18 6.21
C LEU A 174 9.54 2.55 6.62
N GLN A 175 10.78 2.84 6.20
CA GLN A 175 11.40 4.14 6.52
C GLN A 175 10.59 5.29 5.90
N ARG A 176 10.19 5.14 4.64
CA ARG A 176 9.38 6.15 3.93
C ARG A 176 8.02 6.38 4.59
N PHE A 177 7.37 5.32 5.09
CA PHE A 177 6.12 5.45 5.84
C PHE A 177 6.29 6.28 7.11
N LEU A 178 7.35 6.02 7.88
CA LEU A 178 7.66 6.78 9.10
C LEU A 178 8.01 8.23 8.80
N GLU A 179 8.81 8.49 7.76
CA GLU A 179 9.17 9.85 7.32
C GLU A 179 7.94 10.66 6.90
N HIS A 180 6.92 10.01 6.29
CA HIS A 180 5.64 10.64 5.98
C HIS A 180 4.71 10.76 7.18
N GLY A 181 5.12 10.26 8.36
CA GLY A 181 4.34 10.30 9.58
C GLY A 181 3.09 9.43 9.54
N LEU A 182 3.15 8.30 8.84
CA LEU A 182 2.09 7.29 8.85
C LEU A 182 2.15 6.46 10.14
N HIS A 183 1.01 5.96 10.56
CA HIS A 183 0.92 5.04 11.68
C HIS A 183 1.31 3.63 11.23
N VAL A 184 2.42 3.13 11.78
CA VAL A 184 2.94 1.80 11.44
C VAL A 184 3.00 0.94 12.69
N THR A 185 2.59 -0.33 12.57
CA THR A 185 2.84 -1.38 13.55
C THR A 185 3.76 -2.43 12.94
N ILE A 186 4.56 -3.08 13.77
CA ILE A 186 5.43 -4.16 13.34
C ILE A 186 4.79 -5.49 13.70
N ALA A 187 4.79 -6.43 12.77
CA ALA A 187 4.28 -7.76 12.95
C ALA A 187 5.18 -8.81 12.26
N THR A 188 4.99 -10.06 12.63
CA THR A 188 5.79 -11.18 12.13
C THR A 188 5.20 -11.84 10.89
N ASP A 189 3.93 -11.53 10.57
CA ASP A 189 3.13 -12.28 9.60
C ASP A 189 2.98 -13.75 10.05
N ASP A 190 3.63 -14.69 9.40
CA ASP A 190 3.61 -16.12 9.72
C ASP A 190 4.88 -16.56 10.48
N PRO A 191 4.96 -16.37 11.82
CA PRO A 191 6.18 -16.63 12.59
C PRO A 191 6.63 -18.09 12.50
N GLY A 192 5.70 -19.03 12.38
CA GLY A 192 6.01 -20.45 12.24
C GLY A 192 6.61 -20.80 10.87
N ILE A 193 6.23 -20.10 9.81
CA ILE A 193 6.78 -20.32 8.46
C ILE A 193 8.17 -19.70 8.34
N PHE A 194 8.35 -18.53 8.92
CA PHE A 194 9.60 -17.78 8.81
C PHE A 194 10.62 -18.11 9.90
N ASP A 195 10.22 -18.88 10.92
CA ASP A 195 11.03 -19.17 12.12
C ASP A 195 11.56 -17.89 12.78
N ILE A 196 10.64 -16.98 13.09
CA ILE A 196 10.93 -15.66 13.65
C ILE A 196 9.94 -15.32 14.79
N ASN A 197 10.31 -14.31 15.54
CA ASN A 197 9.46 -13.67 16.53
C ASN A 197 9.53 -12.14 16.40
N LEU A 198 8.80 -11.41 17.21
CA LEU A 198 8.77 -9.95 17.15
C LEU A 198 10.14 -9.33 17.45
N GLU A 199 10.90 -9.89 18.39
CA GLU A 199 12.26 -9.45 18.71
C GLU A 199 13.18 -9.57 17.49
N HIS A 200 13.01 -10.63 16.68
CA HIS A 200 13.74 -10.78 15.42
C HIS A 200 13.44 -9.62 14.46
N GLU A 201 12.14 -9.28 14.29
CA GLU A 201 11.72 -8.16 13.43
C GLU A 201 12.28 -6.82 13.91
N GLU A 202 12.23 -6.53 15.21
CA GLU A 202 12.80 -5.31 15.79
C GLU A 202 14.30 -5.23 15.56
N ASN A 203 15.03 -6.32 15.75
CA ASN A 203 16.47 -6.39 15.49
C ASN A 203 16.80 -6.21 14.00
N LEU A 204 15.99 -6.77 13.11
CA LEU A 204 16.12 -6.57 11.66
C LEU A 204 15.95 -5.09 11.31
N ILE A 205 14.90 -4.46 11.84
CA ILE A 205 14.56 -3.06 11.61
C ILE A 205 15.71 -2.15 12.07
N LYS A 206 16.19 -2.33 13.28
CA LYS A 206 17.32 -1.54 13.83
C LYS A 206 18.57 -1.64 12.96
N ARG A 207 18.89 -2.85 12.48
CA ARG A 207 20.09 -3.11 11.68
C ARG A 207 20.01 -2.66 10.24
N GLN A 208 18.86 -2.83 9.59
CA GLN A 208 18.69 -2.71 8.15
C GLN A 208 18.04 -1.38 7.73
N PHE A 209 17.14 -0.81 8.55
CA PHE A 209 16.35 0.35 8.18
C PHE A 209 16.75 1.64 8.91
N LYS A 210 17.75 1.59 9.80
CA LYS A 210 18.22 2.75 10.57
C LYS A 210 17.11 3.43 11.37
N ILE A 211 16.13 2.67 11.82
CA ILE A 211 15.03 3.15 12.65
C ILE A 211 15.47 3.14 14.11
N ASN A 212 15.21 4.24 14.81
CA ASN A 212 15.61 4.39 16.20
C ASN A 212 14.62 3.74 17.17
N ASP A 213 15.03 3.58 18.44
CA ASP A 213 14.20 2.97 19.47
C ASP A 213 12.95 3.78 19.81
N GLU A 214 12.95 5.09 19.57
CA GLU A 214 11.76 5.94 19.82
C GLU A 214 10.64 5.63 18.82
N ASP A 215 10.98 5.49 17.55
CA ASP A 215 10.01 5.14 16.51
C ASP A 215 9.45 3.73 16.70
N LEU A 216 10.29 2.78 17.12
CA LEU A 216 9.83 1.43 17.49
C LEU A 216 8.87 1.47 18.68
N LYS A 217 9.19 2.21 19.74
CA LYS A 217 8.29 2.37 20.90
C LYS A 217 6.95 3.02 20.52
N LYS A 218 6.94 3.95 19.55
CA LYS A 218 5.68 4.50 19.01
C LYS A 218 4.86 3.42 18.31
N ALA A 219 5.51 2.58 17.48
CA ALA A 219 4.85 1.48 16.79
C ALA A 219 4.29 0.43 17.77
N GLU A 220 5.03 0.07 18.82
CA GLU A 220 4.59 -0.84 19.88
C GLU A 220 3.37 -0.29 20.63
N LYS A 221 3.41 0.98 21.06
CA LYS A 221 2.31 1.65 21.73
C LYS A 221 1.06 1.68 20.85
N LEU A 222 1.22 1.97 19.58
CA LEU A 222 0.13 1.96 18.61
C LEU A 222 -0.46 0.55 18.49
N SER A 223 0.38 -0.47 18.32
CA SER A 223 -0.05 -1.87 18.26
C SER A 223 -0.84 -2.25 19.52
N ALA A 224 -0.32 -1.94 20.70
CA ALA A 224 -1.00 -2.22 21.97
C ALA A 224 -2.36 -1.50 22.09
N SER A 225 -2.49 -0.27 21.55
CA SER A 225 -3.75 0.48 21.59
C SER A 225 -4.85 -0.14 20.74
N LEU A 226 -4.48 -0.88 19.67
CA LEU A 226 -5.44 -1.55 18.79
C LEU A 226 -6.15 -2.74 19.43
N PHE A 227 -5.52 -3.36 20.43
CA PHE A 227 -6.06 -4.51 21.16
C PHE A 227 -6.79 -4.13 22.44
N LYS A 228 -6.82 -2.84 22.78
CA LYS A 228 -7.66 -2.36 23.89
C LYS A 228 -9.12 -2.35 23.45
N ILE A 229 -9.79 -3.47 23.63
CA ILE A 229 -11.24 -3.51 23.74
C ILE A 229 -11.52 -2.76 25.05
N GLU A 230 -12.02 -1.53 24.99
CA GLU A 230 -12.51 -0.89 26.21
C GLU A 230 -13.66 -1.74 26.74
N PRO A 231 -13.55 -2.26 27.98
CA PRO A 231 -14.69 -2.93 28.58
C PRO A 231 -15.80 -1.89 28.72
N LYS A 232 -16.99 -2.22 28.21
CA LYS A 232 -18.19 -1.43 28.42
C LYS A 232 -18.61 -1.44 29.87
#